data_1c938579d18645bb0c5d093e7f5c3706
#
_entry.id   1c938579d18645bb0c5d093e7f5c3706
#
_cell.length_a   1.000
_cell.length_b   1.000
_cell.length_c   1.000
_cell.angle_alpha   90.00
_cell.angle_beta   90.00
_cell.angle_gamma   90.00
#
_symmetry.space_group_name_H-M   'P 1'
#
loop_
_entity.id
_entity.type
_entity.pdbx_description
1 polymer ?
#
loop_
_entity_poly.entity_id
_entity_poly.type
_entity_poly.pdbx_seq_one_letter_code
_entity_poly.pdbx_strand_id
1 'polypeptide(L)'
;MSESRSRPTYTGDIASRGIDRAQEYSVETQEIAFTDDQHAIWEDLFAGVHRPLLLEHVCRSFLDGLARLELDPTRIPTVAYLNERIQRRTGWRIERTAVRYTQADDWYRKFAQRIFLITDYLRTRGQMEFTPEPDMFHDIFGHLPYLTQDFYARIEDRFAPAYLNATPEEKEVIKRLAWYSTEFGVVVEDGRFKVFGAGTISGRAELANTIMEFYRLSRDKVIDYHGAVYEQLQGHFLARQADIRRIIAGVDALHRQGQMSSQADGWNVVQVLYRDLGIARDGLLGGGVILAPFDVEVIAKLPKTVYAFNPMFFVCESFEQMENLLDSYLKPIARRGA
;
A
#
# COMPACT_ATOMS: atom_id res chain seq x y z
N MET A 1 -9.78 -7.59 -39.13
CA MET A 1 -8.83 -6.52 -38.74
C MET A 1 -8.93 -6.39 -37.24
N SER A 2 -8.02 -7.01 -36.51
CA SER A 2 -7.99 -6.97 -35.05
C SER A 2 -7.22 -5.71 -34.63
N GLU A 3 -7.90 -4.78 -33.99
CA GLU A 3 -7.23 -3.67 -33.32
C GLU A 3 -6.37 -4.22 -32.19
N SER A 4 -5.06 -4.14 -32.38
CA SER A 4 -4.11 -4.37 -31.30
C SER A 4 -4.24 -3.22 -30.31
N ARG A 5 -4.97 -3.41 -29.22
CA ARG A 5 -4.92 -2.52 -28.07
C ARG A 5 -3.51 -2.55 -27.51
N SER A 6 -2.75 -1.48 -27.74
CA SER A 6 -1.45 -1.29 -27.13
C SER A 6 -1.62 -1.36 -25.59
N ARG A 7 -0.98 -2.35 -24.98
CA ARG A 7 -0.89 -2.42 -23.52
C ARG A 7 -0.13 -1.21 -23.00
N PRO A 8 -0.58 -0.58 -21.92
CA PRO A 8 0.18 0.52 -21.32
C PRO A 8 1.55 0.02 -20.88
N THR A 9 2.59 0.68 -21.33
CA THR A 9 3.98 0.43 -20.89
C THR A 9 4.14 1.07 -19.52
N TYR A 10 4.22 0.25 -18.49
CA TYR A 10 4.50 0.70 -17.13
C TYR A 10 6.00 0.97 -16.96
N THR A 11 6.37 2.19 -16.69
CA THR A 11 7.70 2.52 -16.17
C THR A 11 7.67 2.34 -14.65
N GLY A 12 8.62 1.67 -14.03
CA GLY A 12 8.65 1.18 -12.65
C GLY A 12 8.33 2.14 -11.49
N ASP A 13 7.89 3.34 -11.79
CA ASP A 13 7.34 4.31 -10.84
C ASP A 13 5.91 4.66 -11.25
N ILE A 14 4.95 4.36 -10.39
CA ILE A 14 3.54 4.74 -10.58
C ILE A 14 3.41 6.26 -10.81
N ALA A 15 4.26 7.06 -10.17
CA ALA A 15 4.24 8.51 -10.30
C ALA A 15 4.82 9.03 -11.63
N SER A 16 5.60 8.22 -12.36
CA SER A 16 6.18 8.58 -13.65
C SER A 16 5.31 8.17 -14.83
N ARG A 17 4.16 7.58 -14.61
CA ARG A 17 3.20 7.32 -15.68
C ARG A 17 2.79 8.64 -16.27
N GLY A 18 3.09 8.86 -17.54
CA GLY A 18 2.51 9.94 -18.33
C GLY A 18 1.03 9.69 -18.50
N ILE A 19 0.26 9.87 -17.43
CA ILE A 19 -1.17 10.07 -17.53
C ILE A 19 -1.30 11.35 -18.33
N ASP A 20 -2.06 11.27 -19.40
CA ASP A 20 -2.25 12.35 -20.34
C ASP A 20 -2.50 13.64 -19.54
N ARG A 21 -1.59 14.62 -19.64
CA ARG A 21 -1.68 15.89 -18.92
C ARG A 21 -2.94 16.70 -19.27
N ALA A 22 -3.70 16.23 -20.25
CA ALA A 22 -4.93 16.84 -20.73
C ALA A 22 -6.17 16.52 -19.87
N GLN A 23 -6.11 15.55 -18.93
CA GLN A 23 -7.22 15.35 -18.01
C GLN A 23 -7.05 16.26 -16.80
N GLU A 24 -7.67 17.44 -16.88
CA GLU A 24 -7.85 18.27 -15.69
C GLU A 24 -8.59 17.47 -14.64
N TYR A 25 -8.03 17.46 -13.43
CA TYR A 25 -8.66 16.87 -12.27
C TYR A 25 -10.01 17.56 -12.03
N SER A 26 -11.09 16.78 -12.04
CA SER A 26 -12.43 17.24 -11.70
C SER A 26 -12.94 16.48 -10.48
N VAL A 27 -13.61 17.19 -9.57
CA VAL A 27 -14.39 16.60 -8.49
C VAL A 27 -15.76 16.24 -9.04
N GLU A 28 -16.12 14.96 -8.94
CA GLU A 28 -17.45 14.51 -9.30
C GLU A 28 -18.43 14.77 -8.16
N THR A 29 -19.42 15.61 -8.42
CA THR A 29 -20.44 16.00 -7.41
C THR A 29 -21.69 15.14 -7.45
N GLN A 30 -21.93 14.41 -8.54
CA GLN A 30 -23.09 13.54 -8.65
C GLN A 30 -22.78 12.14 -8.11
N GLU A 31 -23.72 11.56 -7.38
CA GLU A 31 -23.62 10.16 -6.96
C GLU A 31 -23.69 9.24 -8.19
N ILE A 32 -22.85 8.19 -8.18
CA ILE A 32 -22.87 7.15 -9.23
C ILE A 32 -23.93 6.11 -8.90
N ALA A 33 -24.69 5.72 -9.90
CA ALA A 33 -25.47 4.50 -9.84
C ALA A 33 -24.60 3.33 -10.31
N PHE A 34 -24.23 2.45 -9.40
CA PHE A 34 -23.49 1.24 -9.72
C PHE A 34 -24.43 0.15 -10.26
N THR A 35 -23.92 -0.65 -11.19
CA THR A 35 -24.65 -1.81 -11.72
C THR A 35 -24.66 -2.97 -10.71
N ASP A 36 -25.58 -3.91 -10.86
CA ASP A 36 -25.64 -5.12 -10.04
C ASP A 36 -24.33 -5.94 -10.14
N ASP A 37 -23.68 -5.98 -11.32
CA ASP A 37 -22.39 -6.66 -11.48
C ASP A 37 -21.25 -5.96 -10.69
N GLN A 38 -21.26 -4.63 -10.62
CA GLN A 38 -20.28 -3.90 -9.80
C GLN A 38 -20.52 -4.15 -8.30
N HIS A 39 -21.76 -4.19 -7.86
CA HIS A 39 -22.08 -4.58 -6.49
C HIS A 39 -21.66 -6.02 -6.20
N ALA A 40 -21.86 -6.95 -7.12
CA ALA A 40 -21.41 -8.34 -6.97
C ALA A 40 -19.86 -8.46 -6.93
N ILE A 41 -19.13 -7.66 -7.70
CA ILE A 41 -17.65 -7.59 -7.60
C ILE A 41 -17.22 -7.07 -6.21
N TRP A 42 -17.89 -6.03 -5.71
CA TRP A 42 -17.66 -5.52 -4.37
C TRP A 42 -17.90 -6.59 -3.29
N GLU A 43 -19.01 -7.30 -3.36
CA GLU A 43 -19.36 -8.38 -2.44
C GLU A 43 -18.32 -9.50 -2.47
N ASP A 44 -17.90 -9.95 -3.66
CA ASP A 44 -16.86 -10.96 -3.83
C ASP A 44 -15.52 -10.54 -3.22
N LEU A 45 -15.12 -9.27 -3.39
CA LEU A 45 -13.92 -8.71 -2.79
C LEU A 45 -14.02 -8.62 -1.26
N PHE A 46 -15.17 -8.17 -0.77
CA PHE A 46 -15.41 -7.94 0.66
C PHE A 46 -15.56 -9.24 1.45
N ALA A 47 -16.39 -10.15 0.95
CA ALA A 47 -16.76 -11.37 1.67
C ALA A 47 -15.77 -12.53 1.49
N GLY A 48 -15.10 -12.59 0.36
CA GLY A 48 -14.34 -13.75 -0.07
C GLY A 48 -13.20 -14.18 0.86
N VAL A 49 -11.99 -13.89 0.46
CA VAL A 49 -10.77 -14.31 1.18
C VAL A 49 -10.41 -13.35 2.32
N HIS A 50 -10.89 -12.11 2.28
CA HIS A 50 -10.46 -11.09 3.24
C HIS A 50 -10.92 -11.35 4.67
N ARG A 51 -12.14 -11.80 4.86
CA ARG A 51 -12.73 -11.91 6.21
C ARG A 51 -12.02 -12.87 7.16
N PRO A 52 -11.74 -14.11 6.80
CA PRO A 52 -11.01 -15.03 7.67
C PRO A 52 -9.57 -14.57 7.95
N LEU A 53 -8.92 -13.98 6.97
CA LEU A 53 -7.53 -13.54 7.05
C LEU A 53 -7.38 -12.25 7.87
N LEU A 54 -8.37 -11.34 7.81
CA LEU A 54 -8.34 -10.07 8.52
C LEU A 54 -8.26 -10.26 10.04
N LEU A 55 -9.04 -11.19 10.59
CA LEU A 55 -9.19 -11.37 12.04
C LEU A 55 -7.88 -11.75 12.74
N GLU A 56 -7.00 -12.46 12.06
CA GLU A 56 -5.76 -12.97 12.67
C GLU A 56 -4.51 -12.15 12.33
N HIS A 57 -4.45 -11.55 11.15
CA HIS A 57 -3.19 -11.03 10.60
C HIS A 57 -3.21 -9.55 10.26
N VAL A 58 -4.37 -8.91 10.37
CA VAL A 58 -4.50 -7.47 10.19
C VAL A 58 -4.53 -6.77 11.54
N CYS A 59 -3.99 -5.57 11.63
CA CYS A 59 -3.91 -4.81 12.86
C CYS A 59 -5.29 -4.46 13.43
N ARG A 60 -5.37 -4.38 14.74
CA ARG A 60 -6.61 -4.05 15.46
C ARG A 60 -7.19 -2.70 15.02
N SER A 61 -6.33 -1.73 14.77
CA SER A 61 -6.77 -0.41 14.31
C SER A 61 -7.56 -0.46 13.01
N PHE A 62 -7.17 -1.32 12.06
CA PHE A 62 -7.95 -1.51 10.84
C PHE A 62 -9.32 -2.11 11.13
N LEU A 63 -9.35 -3.17 11.93
CA LEU A 63 -10.60 -3.87 12.27
C LEU A 63 -11.58 -2.95 13.03
N ASP A 64 -11.07 -2.16 13.97
CA ASP A 64 -11.86 -1.16 14.69
C ASP A 64 -12.39 -0.08 13.74
N GLY A 65 -11.57 0.37 12.80
CA GLY A 65 -11.97 1.33 11.78
C GLY A 65 -13.03 0.77 10.84
N LEU A 66 -12.87 -0.47 10.39
CA LEU A 66 -13.83 -1.15 9.54
C LEU A 66 -15.19 -1.30 10.26
N ALA A 67 -15.17 -1.66 11.54
CA ALA A 67 -16.38 -1.71 12.36
C ALA A 67 -17.06 -0.34 12.48
N ARG A 68 -16.28 0.76 12.57
CA ARG A 68 -16.82 2.13 12.64
C ARG A 68 -17.40 2.63 11.31
N LEU A 69 -16.88 2.17 10.19
CA LEU A 69 -17.41 2.51 8.86
C LEU A 69 -18.74 1.81 8.58
N GLU A 70 -19.00 0.66 9.21
CA GLU A 70 -20.23 -0.13 9.02
C GLU A 70 -20.53 -0.36 7.54
N LEU A 71 -19.52 -0.72 6.75
CA LEU A 71 -19.69 -0.96 5.32
C LEU A 71 -20.64 -2.13 5.07
N ASP A 72 -21.58 -1.95 4.15
CA ASP A 72 -22.40 -3.05 3.65
C ASP A 72 -21.51 -3.95 2.77
N PRO A 73 -21.33 -5.23 3.14
CA PRO A 73 -20.51 -6.14 2.34
C PRO A 73 -21.07 -6.41 0.95
N THR A 74 -22.36 -6.13 0.70
CA THR A 74 -23.04 -6.43 -0.57
C THR A 74 -23.23 -5.20 -1.46
N ARG A 75 -22.89 -3.99 -0.97
CA ARG A 75 -23.12 -2.75 -1.70
C ARG A 75 -21.99 -1.75 -1.59
N ILE A 76 -21.62 -1.17 -2.72
CA ILE A 76 -20.69 -0.05 -2.76
C ILE A 76 -21.33 1.14 -2.04
N PRO A 77 -20.65 1.75 -1.05
CA PRO A 77 -21.19 2.85 -0.28
C PRO A 77 -21.21 4.15 -1.09
N THR A 78 -22.13 5.06 -0.79
CA THR A 78 -22.13 6.41 -1.33
C THR A 78 -21.09 7.31 -0.63
N VAL A 79 -20.67 8.38 -1.29
CA VAL A 79 -19.78 9.37 -0.67
C VAL A 79 -20.43 10.05 0.53
N ALA A 80 -21.74 10.31 0.46
CA ALA A 80 -22.49 10.87 1.58
C ALA A 80 -22.43 9.95 2.80
N TYR A 81 -22.61 8.66 2.61
CA TYR A 81 -22.50 7.64 3.67
C TYR A 81 -21.11 7.63 4.33
N LEU A 82 -20.06 7.65 3.52
CA LEU A 82 -18.67 7.66 4.00
C LEU A 82 -18.34 8.93 4.76
N ASN A 83 -18.73 10.09 4.22
CA ASN A 83 -18.52 11.40 4.88
C ASN A 83 -19.22 11.50 6.22
N GLU A 84 -20.43 10.98 6.35
CA GLU A 84 -21.15 10.98 7.63
C GLU A 84 -20.34 10.27 8.74
N ARG A 85 -19.61 9.21 8.42
CA ARG A 85 -18.86 8.42 9.39
C ARG A 85 -17.47 8.94 9.68
N ILE A 86 -16.81 9.51 8.69
CA ILE A 86 -15.41 9.96 8.79
C ILE A 86 -15.33 11.41 9.26
N GLN A 87 -16.08 12.32 8.64
CA GLN A 87 -15.93 13.76 8.89
C GLN A 87 -16.18 14.16 10.35
N ARG A 88 -17.17 13.54 10.99
CA ARG A 88 -17.48 13.82 12.40
C ARG A 88 -16.38 13.38 13.37
N ARG A 89 -15.53 12.44 12.96
CA ARG A 89 -14.50 11.85 13.82
C ARG A 89 -13.16 12.55 13.68
N THR A 90 -12.72 12.75 12.46
CA THR A 90 -11.35 13.20 12.18
C THR A 90 -11.29 14.50 11.38
N GLY A 91 -12.43 14.97 10.88
CA GLY A 91 -12.51 16.15 10.01
C GLY A 91 -12.07 15.87 8.56
N TRP A 92 -11.66 14.65 8.24
CA TRP A 92 -11.39 14.25 6.85
C TRP A 92 -12.68 14.14 6.04
N ARG A 93 -12.59 14.44 4.76
CA ARG A 93 -13.70 14.34 3.81
C ARG A 93 -13.32 13.46 2.65
N ILE A 94 -14.31 12.84 2.05
CA ILE A 94 -14.17 12.01 0.87
C ILE A 94 -14.73 12.77 -0.32
N GLU A 95 -13.97 12.84 -1.41
CA GLU A 95 -14.42 13.33 -2.71
C GLU A 95 -14.15 12.26 -3.77
N ARG A 96 -14.96 12.27 -4.83
CA ARG A 96 -14.80 11.36 -5.96
C ARG A 96 -14.07 12.01 -7.10
N THR A 97 -13.37 11.20 -7.87
CA THR A 97 -12.77 11.62 -9.14
C THR A 97 -12.96 10.56 -10.23
N ALA A 98 -13.31 11.02 -11.43
CA ALA A 98 -13.33 10.17 -12.62
C ALA A 98 -11.91 9.82 -13.12
N VAL A 99 -10.89 10.50 -12.60
CA VAL A 99 -9.50 10.22 -12.93
C VAL A 99 -9.11 8.88 -12.30
N ARG A 100 -8.72 7.95 -13.15
CA ARG A 100 -8.38 6.58 -12.71
C ARG A 100 -7.16 6.52 -11.80
N TYR A 101 -6.20 7.41 -12.04
CA TYR A 101 -5.02 7.57 -11.22
C TYR A 101 -4.65 9.05 -11.11
N THR A 102 -4.88 9.63 -9.94
CA THR A 102 -4.60 11.05 -9.67
C THR A 102 -3.10 11.30 -9.58
N GLN A 103 -2.63 12.38 -10.22
CA GLN A 103 -1.24 12.83 -10.09
C GLN A 103 -0.90 13.16 -8.64
N ALA A 104 0.31 12.82 -8.20
CA ALA A 104 0.73 13.02 -6.82
C ALA A 104 0.60 14.48 -6.35
N ASP A 105 0.90 15.44 -7.21
CA ASP A 105 0.76 16.86 -6.85
C ASP A 105 -0.70 17.25 -6.58
N ASP A 106 -1.66 16.75 -7.36
CA ASP A 106 -3.08 17.00 -7.15
C ASP A 106 -3.62 16.22 -5.95
N TRP A 107 -3.17 14.98 -5.78
CA TRP A 107 -3.46 14.17 -4.61
C TRP A 107 -3.05 14.89 -3.32
N TYR A 108 -1.80 15.30 -3.20
CA TYR A 108 -1.31 15.95 -1.97
C TYR A 108 -1.89 17.36 -1.75
N ARG A 109 -2.30 18.09 -2.80
CA ARG A 109 -3.09 19.33 -2.62
C ARG A 109 -4.44 19.07 -1.95
N LYS A 110 -5.10 17.96 -2.29
CA LYS A 110 -6.35 17.54 -1.64
C LYS A 110 -6.10 17.04 -0.22
N PHE A 111 -5.07 16.25 -0.02
CA PHE A 111 -4.64 15.80 1.31
C PHE A 111 -4.36 16.95 2.27
N ALA A 112 -3.72 18.02 1.81
CA ALA A 112 -3.51 19.24 2.61
C ALA A 112 -4.81 19.89 3.09
N GLN A 113 -5.93 19.61 2.44
CA GLN A 113 -7.27 20.06 2.82
C GLN A 113 -8.04 18.98 3.62
N ARG A 114 -7.39 17.89 4.02
CA ARG A 114 -8.00 16.70 4.60
C ARG A 114 -9.09 16.10 3.70
N ILE A 115 -8.82 16.02 2.42
CA ILE A 115 -9.69 15.39 1.44
C ILE A 115 -8.99 14.14 0.91
N PHE A 116 -9.63 12.99 1.13
CA PHE A 116 -9.23 11.73 0.51
C PHE A 116 -10.02 11.55 -0.78
N LEU A 117 -9.31 11.31 -1.90
CA LEU A 117 -9.94 11.09 -3.19
C LEU A 117 -10.18 9.61 -3.41
N ILE A 118 -11.38 9.24 -3.78
CA ILE A 118 -11.71 7.91 -4.25
C ILE A 118 -11.92 7.93 -5.75
N THR A 119 -11.30 6.99 -6.46
CA THR A 119 -11.51 6.84 -7.90
C THR A 119 -12.86 6.17 -8.19
N ASP A 120 -13.48 6.56 -9.31
CA ASP A 120 -14.70 5.90 -9.81
C ASP A 120 -14.42 4.55 -10.47
N TYR A 121 -13.15 4.21 -10.66
CA TYR A 121 -12.75 2.94 -11.22
C TYR A 121 -12.89 1.81 -10.20
N LEU A 122 -13.65 0.78 -10.55
CA LEU A 122 -13.67 -0.49 -9.85
C LEU A 122 -13.05 -1.56 -10.75
N ARG A 123 -12.17 -2.41 -10.19
CA ARG A 123 -11.57 -3.53 -10.93
C ARG A 123 -12.62 -4.46 -11.52
N THR A 124 -12.29 -5.08 -12.62
CA THR A 124 -13.16 -6.06 -13.29
C THR A 124 -12.99 -7.46 -12.68
N ARG A 125 -13.90 -8.39 -12.99
CA ARG A 125 -13.79 -9.80 -12.57
C ARG A 125 -12.46 -10.44 -12.99
N GLY A 126 -11.89 -10.05 -14.11
CA GLY A 126 -10.55 -10.51 -14.54
C GLY A 126 -9.39 -9.96 -13.72
N GLN A 127 -9.64 -8.99 -12.85
CA GLN A 127 -8.65 -8.28 -12.04
C GLN A 127 -8.84 -8.49 -10.53
N MET A 128 -9.67 -9.49 -10.14
CA MET A 128 -9.99 -9.74 -8.74
C MET A 128 -8.75 -9.96 -7.86
N GLU A 129 -7.75 -10.64 -8.40
CA GLU A 129 -6.51 -10.93 -7.67
C GLU A 129 -5.49 -9.79 -7.72
N PHE A 130 -5.50 -9.01 -8.79
CA PHE A 130 -4.58 -7.90 -8.98
C PHE A 130 -5.14 -6.83 -9.91
N THR A 131 -5.05 -5.58 -9.49
CA THR A 131 -5.22 -4.41 -10.34
C THR A 131 -3.94 -3.57 -10.32
N PRO A 132 -3.42 -3.17 -11.51
CA PRO A 132 -2.16 -2.41 -11.57
C PRO A 132 -2.30 -0.97 -11.06
N GLU A 133 -3.51 -0.49 -10.92
CA GLU A 133 -3.85 0.84 -10.40
C GLU A 133 -4.78 0.68 -9.21
N PRO A 134 -4.64 1.52 -8.17
CA PRO A 134 -5.62 1.57 -7.09
C PRO A 134 -7.02 1.71 -7.67
N ASP A 135 -7.98 1.00 -7.13
CA ASP A 135 -9.37 1.07 -7.52
C ASP A 135 -10.24 1.50 -6.33
N MET A 136 -11.51 1.72 -6.58
CA MET A 136 -12.47 2.14 -5.56
C MET A 136 -12.49 1.20 -4.34
N PHE A 137 -12.34 -0.12 -4.53
CA PHE A 137 -12.28 -1.06 -3.42
C PHE A 137 -11.03 -0.84 -2.57
N HIS A 138 -9.88 -0.66 -3.19
CA HIS A 138 -8.64 -0.31 -2.49
C HIS A 138 -8.80 1.00 -1.70
N ASP A 139 -9.31 2.05 -2.35
CA ASP A 139 -9.48 3.35 -1.71
C ASP A 139 -10.41 3.25 -0.48
N ILE A 140 -11.58 2.65 -0.64
CA ILE A 140 -12.60 2.60 0.42
C ILE A 140 -12.25 1.55 1.48
N PHE A 141 -11.99 0.32 1.07
CA PHE A 141 -11.76 -0.78 2.01
C PHE A 141 -10.39 -0.72 2.65
N GLY A 142 -9.35 -0.34 1.90
CA GLY A 142 -7.98 -0.30 2.39
C GLY A 142 -7.69 0.91 3.29
N HIS A 143 -8.05 2.11 2.86
CA HIS A 143 -7.66 3.35 3.53
C HIS A 143 -8.70 3.93 4.49
N LEU A 144 -9.98 3.94 4.12
CA LEU A 144 -10.97 4.70 4.88
C LEU A 144 -11.23 4.18 6.32
N PRO A 145 -11.08 2.88 6.65
CA PRO A 145 -11.14 2.43 8.02
C PRO A 145 -10.22 3.21 8.96
N TYR A 146 -9.04 3.51 8.52
CA TYR A 146 -8.04 4.26 9.29
C TYR A 146 -8.44 5.73 9.49
N LEU A 147 -9.06 6.36 8.50
CA LEU A 147 -9.50 7.76 8.60
C LEU A 147 -10.65 7.96 9.61
N THR A 148 -11.19 6.91 10.18
CA THR A 148 -12.11 6.98 11.32
C THR A 148 -11.40 7.18 12.67
N GLN A 149 -10.05 7.24 12.68
CA GLN A 149 -9.23 7.24 13.90
C GLN A 149 -8.25 8.42 13.91
N ASP A 150 -8.29 9.22 14.97
CA ASP A 150 -7.51 10.46 15.09
C ASP A 150 -5.99 10.23 14.97
N PHE A 151 -5.47 9.15 15.56
CA PHE A 151 -4.04 8.90 15.53
C PHE A 151 -3.54 8.64 14.10
N TYR A 152 -4.30 7.89 13.30
CA TYR A 152 -3.92 7.60 11.93
C TYR A 152 -4.14 8.80 11.01
N ALA A 153 -5.24 9.52 11.21
CA ALA A 153 -5.50 10.79 10.52
C ALA A 153 -4.34 11.78 10.71
N ARG A 154 -3.73 11.81 11.92
CA ARG A 154 -2.52 12.63 12.16
C ARG A 154 -1.29 12.13 11.40
N ILE A 155 -1.16 10.82 11.15
CA ILE A 155 -0.06 10.28 10.33
C ILE A 155 -0.23 10.78 8.89
N GLU A 156 -1.43 10.68 8.33
CA GLU A 156 -1.72 11.16 6.97
C GLU A 156 -1.55 12.68 6.83
N ASP A 157 -1.95 13.46 7.85
CA ASP A 157 -1.78 14.92 7.88
C ASP A 157 -0.30 15.38 7.69
N ARG A 158 0.68 14.49 7.92
CA ARG A 158 2.11 14.84 7.83
C ARG A 158 2.65 14.85 6.42
N PHE A 159 2.11 14.02 5.55
CA PHE A 159 2.65 13.83 4.22
C PHE A 159 2.44 15.06 3.33
N ALA A 160 1.24 15.63 3.31
CA ALA A 160 0.90 16.68 2.36
C ALA A 160 1.72 17.97 2.53
N PRO A 161 1.85 18.55 3.74
CA PRO A 161 2.68 19.75 3.91
C PRO A 161 4.15 19.53 3.53
N ALA A 162 4.69 18.35 3.83
CA ALA A 162 6.04 18.01 3.43
C ALA A 162 6.16 17.87 1.92
N TYR A 163 5.25 17.13 1.28
CA TYR A 163 5.30 16.91 -0.16
C TYR A 163 5.20 18.21 -0.98
N LEU A 164 4.31 19.12 -0.58
CA LEU A 164 4.10 20.39 -1.29
C LEU A 164 5.30 21.34 -1.19
N ASN A 165 6.13 21.22 -0.15
CA ASN A 165 7.33 22.03 0.06
C ASN A 165 8.64 21.30 -0.31
N ALA A 166 8.53 20.07 -0.82
CA ALA A 166 9.67 19.21 -1.11
C ALA A 166 10.31 19.50 -2.48
N THR A 167 11.61 19.27 -2.58
CA THR A 167 12.30 19.17 -3.88
C THR A 167 11.81 17.94 -4.65
N PRO A 168 12.09 17.85 -5.97
CA PRO A 168 11.73 16.65 -6.75
C PRO A 168 12.27 15.34 -6.14
N GLU A 169 13.51 15.36 -5.64
CA GLU A 169 14.16 14.20 -5.01
C GLU A 169 13.47 13.83 -3.68
N GLU A 170 13.14 14.83 -2.86
CA GLU A 170 12.42 14.62 -1.60
C GLU A 170 11.00 14.12 -1.84
N LYS A 171 10.32 14.57 -2.91
CA LYS A 171 9.01 14.05 -3.31
C LYS A 171 9.05 12.53 -3.56
N GLU A 172 10.10 12.05 -4.23
CA GLU A 172 10.30 10.60 -4.44
C GLU A 172 10.51 9.85 -3.12
N VAL A 173 11.26 10.44 -2.18
CA VAL A 173 11.42 9.84 -0.84
C VAL A 173 10.09 9.80 -0.10
N ILE A 174 9.32 10.88 -0.11
CA ILE A 174 8.01 10.95 0.56
C ILE A 174 7.06 9.89 0.00
N LYS A 175 7.03 9.68 -1.31
CA LYS A 175 6.23 8.62 -1.94
C LYS A 175 6.68 7.21 -1.53
N ARG A 176 7.99 7.00 -1.30
CA ARG A 176 8.50 5.73 -0.77
C ARG A 176 8.14 5.52 0.69
N LEU A 177 8.19 6.59 1.49
CA LEU A 177 7.75 6.53 2.89
C LEU A 177 6.28 6.16 3.00
N ALA A 178 5.40 6.75 2.18
CA ALA A 178 3.99 6.37 2.11
C ALA A 178 3.83 4.90 1.65
N TRP A 179 4.57 4.49 0.62
CA TRP A 179 4.54 3.12 0.11
C TRP A 179 4.88 2.08 1.18
N TYR A 180 5.96 2.27 1.91
CA TYR A 180 6.42 1.31 2.91
C TYR A 180 5.80 1.51 4.30
N SER A 181 4.89 2.46 4.46
CA SER A 181 4.08 2.65 5.66
C SER A 181 2.60 2.42 5.37
N THR A 182 1.87 3.45 4.95
CA THR A 182 0.41 3.43 4.82
C THR A 182 -0.10 2.44 3.76
N GLU A 183 0.73 2.12 2.75
CA GLU A 183 0.36 1.16 1.70
C GLU A 183 0.76 -0.30 2.02
N PHE A 184 1.99 -0.52 2.52
CA PHE A 184 2.57 -1.86 2.69
C PHE A 184 3.25 -2.06 4.05
N GLY A 185 2.82 -1.34 5.07
CA GLY A 185 3.43 -1.40 6.38
C GLY A 185 2.99 -2.60 7.21
N VAL A 186 3.88 -2.97 8.15
CA VAL A 186 3.66 -4.01 9.15
C VAL A 186 3.91 -3.43 10.54
N VAL A 187 3.08 -3.77 11.49
CA VAL A 187 3.21 -3.37 12.90
C VAL A 187 3.25 -4.61 13.79
N VAL A 188 3.81 -4.46 14.98
CA VAL A 188 3.78 -5.52 16.00
C VAL A 188 2.62 -5.27 16.95
N GLU A 189 1.76 -6.27 17.10
CA GLU A 189 0.70 -6.30 18.10
C GLU A 189 0.72 -7.65 18.81
N ASP A 190 0.73 -7.65 20.13
CA ASP A 190 0.74 -8.84 20.96
C ASP A 190 1.88 -9.81 20.58
N GLY A 191 3.07 -9.29 20.24
CA GLY A 191 4.25 -10.05 19.83
C GLY A 191 4.15 -10.72 18.45
N ARG A 192 3.18 -10.31 17.62
CA ARG A 192 2.96 -10.86 16.27
C ARG A 192 3.02 -9.77 15.22
N PHE A 193 3.47 -10.13 14.02
CA PHE A 193 3.38 -9.25 12.86
C PHE A 193 1.92 -9.11 12.42
N LYS A 194 1.48 -7.87 12.25
CA LYS A 194 0.16 -7.50 11.76
C LYS A 194 0.29 -6.57 10.57
N VAL A 195 -0.43 -6.87 9.51
CA VAL A 195 -0.48 -6.01 8.33
C VAL A 195 -1.32 -4.78 8.67
N PHE A 196 -0.81 -3.60 8.34
CA PHE A 196 -1.61 -2.37 8.39
C PHE A 196 -1.67 -1.63 7.05
N GLY A 197 -0.82 -1.99 6.09
CA GLY A 197 -0.78 -1.32 4.79
C GLY A 197 -2.03 -1.58 3.96
N ALA A 198 -2.66 -0.51 3.47
CA ALA A 198 -3.90 -0.55 2.70
C ALA A 198 -3.76 -1.35 1.40
N GLY A 199 -2.61 -1.22 0.70
CA GLY A 199 -2.32 -1.96 -0.51
C GLY A 199 -2.29 -3.47 -0.30
N THR A 200 -1.68 -3.93 0.80
CA THR A 200 -1.68 -5.35 1.15
C THR A 200 -3.08 -5.83 1.53
N ILE A 201 -3.80 -5.07 2.35
CA ILE A 201 -5.13 -5.47 2.87
C ILE A 201 -6.17 -5.57 1.75
N SER A 202 -6.15 -4.64 0.80
CA SER A 202 -7.10 -4.60 -0.33
C SER A 202 -6.69 -5.49 -1.50
N GLY A 203 -5.48 -6.07 -1.47
CA GLY A 203 -4.95 -6.99 -2.46
C GLY A 203 -5.11 -8.44 -2.01
N ARG A 204 -6.17 -9.13 -2.48
CA ARG A 204 -6.52 -10.49 -2.06
C ARG A 204 -5.34 -11.48 -2.11
N ALA A 205 -4.68 -11.57 -3.25
CA ALA A 205 -3.58 -12.49 -3.44
C ALA A 205 -2.32 -12.06 -2.67
N GLU A 206 -2.07 -10.76 -2.57
CA GLU A 206 -0.92 -10.24 -1.85
C GLU A 206 -1.05 -10.42 -0.33
N LEU A 207 -2.24 -10.18 0.22
CA LEU A 207 -2.50 -10.44 1.64
C LEU A 207 -2.30 -11.91 1.97
N ALA A 208 -2.85 -12.81 1.15
CA ALA A 208 -2.67 -14.25 1.33
C ALA A 208 -1.19 -14.67 1.27
N ASN A 209 -0.44 -14.15 0.30
CA ASN A 209 1.00 -14.40 0.18
C ASN A 209 1.76 -13.89 1.42
N THR A 210 1.49 -12.67 1.85
CA THR A 210 2.14 -12.05 3.02
C THR A 210 1.89 -12.86 4.29
N ILE A 211 0.65 -13.30 4.51
CA ILE A 211 0.29 -14.14 5.65
C ILE A 211 1.01 -15.49 5.61
N MET A 212 1.07 -16.12 4.44
CA MET A 212 1.80 -17.38 4.28
C MET A 212 3.28 -17.23 4.63
N GLU A 213 3.89 -16.11 4.26
CA GLU A 213 5.27 -15.81 4.61
C GLU A 213 5.44 -15.55 6.12
N PHE A 214 4.50 -14.87 6.76
CA PHE A 214 4.50 -14.71 8.24
C PHE A 214 4.36 -16.03 8.97
N TYR A 215 3.54 -16.96 8.49
CA TYR A 215 3.45 -18.33 9.06
C TYR A 215 4.76 -19.08 8.95
N ARG A 216 5.47 -18.97 7.86
CA ARG A 216 6.79 -19.59 7.69
C ARG A 216 7.81 -19.02 8.68
N LEU A 217 7.75 -17.70 8.93
CA LEU A 217 8.58 -17.03 9.93
C LEU A 217 8.30 -17.50 11.34
N SER A 218 7.03 -17.68 11.70
CA SER A 218 6.63 -18.04 13.07
C SER A 218 6.77 -19.54 13.38
N ARG A 219 6.79 -20.40 12.34
CA ARG A 219 6.78 -21.84 12.52
C ARG A 219 8.10 -22.42 13.02
N ASP A 220 9.22 -21.84 12.61
CA ASP A 220 10.55 -22.37 12.87
C ASP A 220 11.34 -21.61 13.96
N LYS A 221 10.86 -20.44 14.36
CA LYS A 221 11.49 -19.62 15.41
C LYS A 221 10.42 -18.87 16.18
N VAL A 222 10.38 -19.04 17.49
CA VAL A 222 9.70 -18.10 18.38
C VAL A 222 10.41 -16.76 18.19
N ILE A 223 9.84 -15.89 17.39
CA ILE A 223 10.38 -14.55 17.18
C ILE A 223 10.06 -13.78 18.46
N ASP A 224 11.02 -13.79 19.37
CA ASP A 224 11.05 -12.79 20.43
C ASP A 224 11.40 -11.46 19.76
N TYR A 225 10.39 -10.65 19.55
CA TYR A 225 10.50 -9.38 18.87
C TYR A 225 11.33 -8.35 19.67
N HIS A 226 11.50 -8.59 20.95
CA HIS A 226 12.16 -7.67 21.87
C HIS A 226 13.68 -7.91 21.97
N GLY A 227 14.43 -7.57 20.92
CA GLY A 227 15.88 -7.42 21.04
C GLY A 227 16.73 -8.14 19.99
N ALA A 228 17.12 -9.39 20.22
CA ALA A 228 18.13 -10.08 19.40
C ALA A 228 17.72 -10.32 17.93
N VAL A 229 16.42 -10.53 17.66
CA VAL A 229 15.92 -10.76 16.30
C VAL A 229 15.88 -9.45 15.51
N TYR A 230 15.57 -8.34 16.15
CA TYR A 230 15.53 -7.02 15.53
C TYR A 230 16.91 -6.58 15.04
N GLU A 231 17.94 -6.77 15.84
CA GLU A 231 19.32 -6.52 15.46
C GLU A 231 19.80 -7.44 14.33
N GLN A 232 19.41 -8.71 14.37
CA GLN A 232 19.70 -9.66 13.30
C GLN A 232 18.99 -9.27 11.99
N LEU A 233 17.71 -8.87 12.03
CA LEU A 233 16.94 -8.38 10.89
C LEU A 233 17.62 -7.17 10.26
N GLN A 234 18.04 -6.20 11.07
CA GLN A 234 18.71 -5.00 10.61
C GLN A 234 20.06 -5.31 9.94
N GLY A 235 20.85 -6.16 10.56
CA GLY A 235 22.13 -6.60 10.00
C GLY A 235 21.99 -7.33 8.66
N HIS A 236 21.07 -8.26 8.54
CA HIS A 236 20.79 -8.99 7.31
C HIS A 236 20.26 -8.08 6.21
N PHE A 237 19.36 -7.16 6.55
CA PHE A 237 18.81 -6.20 5.61
C PHE A 237 19.88 -5.26 5.06
N LEU A 238 20.70 -4.65 5.91
CA LEU A 238 21.77 -3.76 5.50
C LEU A 238 22.78 -4.46 4.58
N ALA A 239 23.10 -5.72 4.87
CA ALA A 239 23.98 -6.53 4.03
C ALA A 239 23.38 -6.86 2.65
N ARG A 240 22.04 -6.82 2.49
CA ARG A 240 21.33 -7.26 1.29
C ARG A 240 20.68 -6.14 0.47
N GLN A 241 20.89 -4.88 0.82
CA GLN A 241 20.28 -3.75 0.08
C GLN A 241 20.57 -3.75 -1.42
N ALA A 242 21.80 -4.10 -1.82
CA ALA A 242 22.20 -4.14 -3.22
C ALA A 242 21.45 -5.26 -3.98
N ASP A 243 21.23 -6.39 -3.32
CA ASP A 243 20.50 -7.52 -3.89
C ASP A 243 19.02 -7.19 -4.08
N ILE A 244 18.41 -6.54 -3.10
CA ILE A 244 17.02 -6.07 -3.17
C ILE A 244 16.81 -5.13 -4.36
N ARG A 245 17.73 -4.18 -4.57
CA ARG A 245 17.67 -3.30 -5.74
C ARG A 245 17.74 -4.04 -7.05
N ARG A 246 18.60 -5.07 -7.15
CA ARG A 246 18.70 -5.93 -8.35
C ARG A 246 17.41 -6.72 -8.58
N ILE A 247 16.81 -7.24 -7.53
CA ILE A 247 15.53 -7.98 -7.59
C ILE A 247 14.44 -7.09 -8.16
N ILE A 248 14.24 -5.90 -7.59
CA ILE A 248 13.21 -4.97 -8.05
C ILE A 248 13.46 -4.53 -9.50
N ALA A 249 14.70 -4.17 -9.83
CA ALA A 249 15.06 -3.80 -11.19
C ALA A 249 14.84 -4.95 -12.20
N GLY A 250 15.11 -6.18 -11.79
CA GLY A 250 14.87 -7.38 -12.60
C GLY A 250 13.38 -7.62 -12.86
N VAL A 251 12.56 -7.51 -11.85
CA VAL A 251 11.09 -7.61 -11.97
C VAL A 251 10.56 -6.54 -12.92
N ASP A 252 10.95 -5.28 -12.73
CA ASP A 252 10.52 -4.17 -13.58
C ASP A 252 10.98 -4.35 -15.04
N ALA A 253 12.20 -4.88 -15.26
CA ALA A 253 12.71 -5.16 -16.59
C ALA A 253 11.87 -6.24 -17.32
N LEU A 254 11.57 -7.33 -16.64
CA LEU A 254 10.78 -8.44 -17.21
C LEU A 254 9.34 -8.02 -17.46
N HIS A 255 8.76 -7.19 -16.58
CA HIS A 255 7.44 -6.62 -16.84
C HIS A 255 7.43 -5.75 -18.10
N ARG A 256 8.42 -4.84 -18.25
CA ARG A 256 8.55 -4.00 -19.46
C ARG A 256 8.72 -4.83 -20.75
N GLN A 257 9.31 -6.01 -20.65
CA GLN A 257 9.45 -6.95 -21.78
C GLN A 257 8.18 -7.77 -22.05
N GLY A 258 7.11 -7.57 -21.29
CA GLY A 258 5.87 -8.32 -21.43
C GLY A 258 5.95 -9.78 -20.98
N GLN A 259 6.97 -10.14 -20.21
CA GLN A 259 7.22 -11.51 -19.75
C GLN A 259 6.49 -11.88 -18.46
N MET A 260 5.71 -10.95 -17.91
CA MET A 260 4.90 -11.18 -16.71
C MET A 260 3.47 -10.73 -16.94
N SER A 261 2.51 -11.54 -16.50
CA SER A 261 1.08 -11.29 -16.66
C SER A 261 0.38 -10.95 -15.34
N SER A 262 1.00 -11.25 -14.20
CA SER A 262 0.39 -11.04 -12.87
C SER A 262 1.46 -10.76 -11.81
N GLN A 263 1.03 -10.29 -10.63
CA GLN A 263 1.91 -10.17 -9.45
C GLN A 263 2.47 -11.52 -8.99
N ALA A 264 1.69 -12.59 -9.16
CA ALA A 264 2.17 -13.94 -8.84
C ALA A 264 3.33 -14.37 -9.75
N ASP A 265 3.28 -14.00 -11.04
CA ASP A 265 4.42 -14.23 -11.96
C ASP A 265 5.63 -13.41 -11.51
N GLY A 266 5.43 -12.14 -11.14
CA GLY A 266 6.48 -11.30 -10.57
C GLY A 266 7.09 -11.91 -9.30
N TRP A 267 6.25 -12.48 -8.42
CA TRP A 267 6.73 -13.17 -7.22
C TRP A 267 7.59 -14.40 -7.56
N ASN A 268 7.20 -15.19 -8.54
CA ASN A 268 8.00 -16.31 -9.00
C ASN A 268 9.39 -15.85 -9.49
N VAL A 269 9.45 -14.72 -10.21
CA VAL A 269 10.72 -14.10 -10.62
C VAL A 269 11.55 -13.69 -9.41
N VAL A 270 10.94 -13.09 -8.39
CA VAL A 270 11.62 -12.73 -7.13
C VAL A 270 12.25 -13.95 -6.48
N GLN A 271 11.54 -15.09 -6.43
CA GLN A 271 12.06 -16.36 -5.87
C GLN A 271 13.27 -16.90 -6.68
N VAL A 272 13.21 -16.80 -8.00
CA VAL A 272 14.34 -17.19 -8.87
C VAL A 272 15.54 -16.29 -8.61
N LEU A 273 15.35 -14.99 -8.56
CA LEU A 273 16.42 -14.02 -8.30
C LEU A 273 17.04 -14.20 -6.91
N TYR A 274 16.26 -14.52 -5.88
CA TYR A 274 16.78 -14.87 -4.56
C TYR A 274 17.71 -16.08 -4.65
N ARG A 275 17.28 -17.13 -5.32
CA ARG A 275 18.12 -18.33 -5.51
C ARG A 275 19.42 -18.00 -6.27
N ASP A 276 19.33 -17.25 -7.36
CA ASP A 276 20.47 -16.93 -8.22
C ASP A 276 21.48 -15.99 -7.51
N LEU A 277 21.02 -15.19 -6.56
CA LEU A 277 21.87 -14.37 -5.69
C LEU A 277 22.42 -15.15 -4.47
N GLY A 278 22.11 -16.45 -4.37
CA GLY A 278 22.54 -17.25 -3.22
C GLY A 278 21.85 -16.87 -1.92
N ILE A 279 20.70 -16.18 -2.01
CA ILE A 279 19.86 -15.87 -0.85
C ILE A 279 19.01 -17.10 -0.58
N ALA A 280 19.52 -18.00 0.27
CA ALA A 280 18.76 -19.17 0.67
C ALA A 280 17.46 -18.71 1.38
N ARG A 281 16.39 -19.44 1.12
CA ARG A 281 15.09 -19.21 1.75
C ARG A 281 15.18 -19.11 3.28
N ASP A 282 16.08 -19.88 3.89
CA ASP A 282 16.36 -19.90 5.32
C ASP A 282 17.23 -18.72 5.78
N GLY A 283 17.97 -18.09 4.86
CA GLY A 283 18.79 -16.90 5.16
C GLY A 283 18.00 -15.57 5.17
N LEU A 284 16.72 -15.62 4.78
CA LEU A 284 15.79 -14.50 4.82
C LEU A 284 14.82 -14.63 5.99
N LEU A 285 15.28 -15.04 7.15
CA LEU A 285 14.43 -15.12 8.35
C LEU A 285 13.03 -15.73 8.13
N GLY A 286 12.92 -16.66 7.19
CA GLY A 286 11.72 -17.49 7.14
C GLY A 286 10.90 -17.52 5.89
N GLY A 287 11.37 -17.15 4.72
CA GLY A 287 10.56 -17.66 3.66
C GLY A 287 10.44 -16.95 2.36
N GLY A 288 10.96 -15.78 2.18
CA GLY A 288 10.87 -15.15 0.87
C GLY A 288 10.44 -13.70 0.91
N VAL A 289 9.85 -13.22 1.99
CA VAL A 289 9.79 -11.77 2.27
C VAL A 289 10.92 -11.38 3.20
N ILE A 290 11.45 -10.19 2.99
CA ILE A 290 12.43 -9.58 3.88
C ILE A 290 11.67 -8.68 4.83
N LEU A 291 11.86 -8.91 6.13
CA LEU A 291 11.38 -7.99 7.16
C LEU A 291 12.54 -7.14 7.65
N ALA A 292 12.33 -5.84 7.75
CA ALA A 292 13.31 -4.90 8.28
C ALA A 292 12.63 -3.94 9.25
N PRO A 293 13.36 -3.41 10.24
CA PRO A 293 12.87 -2.30 11.04
C PRO A 293 12.53 -1.10 10.15
N PHE A 294 11.48 -0.37 10.51
CA PHE A 294 11.12 0.85 9.80
C PHE A 294 12.24 1.89 9.97
N ASP A 295 12.96 2.15 8.90
CA ASP A 295 14.10 3.06 8.86
C ASP A 295 13.96 4.01 7.68
N VAL A 296 13.78 5.28 7.98
CA VAL A 296 13.53 6.34 6.98
C VAL A 296 14.70 6.49 6.01
N GLU A 297 15.96 6.41 6.48
CA GLU A 297 17.15 6.54 5.65
C GLU A 297 17.31 5.37 4.67
N VAL A 298 16.91 4.20 5.10
CA VAL A 298 16.90 3.00 4.26
C VAL A 298 15.80 3.07 3.24
N ILE A 299 14.57 3.38 3.65
CA ILE A 299 13.40 3.52 2.78
C ILE A 299 13.66 4.58 1.70
N ALA A 300 14.28 5.70 2.07
CA ALA A 300 14.60 6.77 1.14
C ALA A 300 15.44 6.32 -0.07
N LYS A 301 16.22 5.26 0.07
CA LYS A 301 17.16 4.75 -0.95
C LYS A 301 16.64 3.52 -1.70
N LEU A 302 15.50 2.96 -1.29
CA LEU A 302 15.00 1.73 -1.87
C LEU A 302 13.98 1.99 -2.97
N PRO A 303 14.09 1.28 -4.09
CA PRO A 303 13.05 1.28 -5.10
C PRO A 303 11.80 0.54 -4.59
N LYS A 304 10.70 0.73 -5.28
CA LYS A 304 9.43 0.03 -5.07
C LYS A 304 8.96 -0.55 -6.40
N THR A 305 8.15 -1.61 -6.35
CA THR A 305 7.52 -2.19 -7.54
C THR A 305 6.06 -2.52 -7.28
N VAL A 306 5.25 -2.40 -8.32
CA VAL A 306 3.83 -2.82 -8.32
C VAL A 306 3.63 -4.12 -9.07
N TYR A 307 4.68 -4.69 -9.66
CA TYR A 307 4.60 -5.82 -10.58
C TYR A 307 4.87 -7.18 -9.94
N ALA A 308 5.18 -7.18 -8.66
CA ALA A 308 5.28 -8.39 -7.85
C ALA A 308 4.63 -8.14 -6.49
N PHE A 309 4.29 -9.20 -5.76
CA PHE A 309 4.06 -9.08 -4.32
C PHE A 309 5.28 -8.45 -3.67
N ASN A 310 5.06 -7.61 -2.66
CA ASN A 310 6.18 -6.91 -2.05
C ASN A 310 7.22 -7.88 -1.51
N PRO A 311 8.47 -7.80 -1.98
CA PRO A 311 9.54 -8.71 -1.53
C PRO A 311 10.07 -8.33 -0.15
N MET A 312 9.68 -7.16 0.37
CA MET A 312 10.11 -6.67 1.68
C MET A 312 9.04 -5.84 2.35
N PHE A 313 9.03 -5.89 3.66
CA PHE A 313 8.17 -5.08 4.51
C PHE A 313 8.99 -4.41 5.60
N PHE A 314 8.62 -3.16 5.93
CA PHE A 314 9.16 -2.46 7.07
C PHE A 314 8.20 -2.59 8.24
N VAL A 315 8.78 -2.93 9.40
CA VAL A 315 8.05 -3.24 10.61
C VAL A 315 8.22 -2.11 11.62
N CYS A 316 7.11 -1.58 12.11
CA CYS A 316 7.07 -0.66 13.24
C CYS A 316 6.70 -1.42 14.52
N GLU A 317 7.33 -1.06 15.64
CA GLU A 317 6.96 -1.61 16.96
C GLU A 317 5.59 -1.09 17.42
N SER A 318 5.23 0.12 16.95
CA SER A 318 3.94 0.75 17.20
C SER A 318 3.66 1.84 16.18
N PHE A 319 2.41 2.28 16.09
CA PHE A 319 2.05 3.44 15.28
C PHE A 319 2.69 4.75 15.81
N GLU A 320 2.92 4.87 17.12
CA GLU A 320 3.62 6.00 17.71
C GLU A 320 5.09 6.06 17.25
N GLN A 321 5.77 4.90 17.22
CA GLN A 321 7.12 4.83 16.68
C GLN A 321 7.16 5.25 15.22
N MET A 322 6.24 4.76 14.39
CA MET A 322 6.14 5.13 12.98
C MET A 322 5.90 6.64 12.82
N GLU A 323 4.98 7.20 13.60
CA GLU A 323 4.67 8.64 13.62
C GLU A 323 5.94 9.46 13.92
N ASN A 324 6.71 9.08 14.94
CA ASN A 324 7.94 9.76 15.32
C ASN A 324 9.02 9.66 14.24
N LEU A 325 9.18 8.50 13.61
CA LEU A 325 10.15 8.29 12.54
C LEU A 325 9.77 9.07 11.28
N LEU A 326 8.51 9.09 10.89
CA LEU A 326 8.03 9.92 9.78
C LEU A 326 8.23 11.40 10.07
N ASP A 327 7.94 11.85 11.28
CA ASP A 327 8.12 13.23 11.71
C ASP A 327 9.59 13.68 11.60
N SER A 328 10.54 12.81 11.88
CA SER A 328 11.96 13.15 11.79
C SER A 328 12.37 13.60 10.38
N TYR A 329 11.73 13.06 9.35
CA TYR A 329 11.99 13.40 7.95
C TYR A 329 11.02 14.48 7.41
N LEU A 330 9.74 14.35 7.68
CA LEU A 330 8.70 15.17 7.05
C LEU A 330 8.61 16.58 7.65
N LYS A 331 8.72 16.72 8.97
CA LYS A 331 8.58 18.03 9.64
C LYS A 331 9.59 19.09 9.20
N PRO A 332 10.89 18.80 9.02
CA PRO A 332 11.84 19.80 8.52
C PRO A 332 11.47 20.33 7.13
N ILE A 333 10.94 19.46 6.25
CA ILE A 333 10.54 19.84 4.90
C ILE A 333 9.27 20.68 4.95
N ALA A 334 8.26 20.24 5.71
CA ALA A 334 6.99 20.95 5.86
C ALA A 334 7.16 22.41 6.35
N ARG A 335 8.15 22.67 7.20
CA ARG A 335 8.46 24.02 7.75
C ARG A 335 9.09 24.98 6.77
N ARG A 336 9.59 24.54 5.61
CA ARG A 336 10.21 25.43 4.62
C ARG A 336 9.22 26.38 3.94
N GLY A 337 7.94 26.06 3.97
CA GLY A 337 6.85 26.87 3.36
C GLY A 337 5.99 27.62 4.38
N ALA A 338 6.38 27.62 5.65
CA ALA A 338 5.61 28.27 6.72
C ALA A 338 6.17 29.67 7.04
#